data_3200cc00853dcd32896bb8324d7f16fe
#
_entry.id   3200cc00853dcd32896bb8324d7f16fe
#
_cell.length_a   1.000
_cell.length_b   1.000
_cell.length_c   1.000
_cell.angle_alpha   90.00
_cell.angle_beta   90.00
_cell.angle_gamma   90.00
#
_symmetry.space_group_name_H-M   'P 1'
#
loop_
_entity.id
_entity.type
_entity.pdbx_description
1 polymer ?
#
loop_
_entity_poly.entity_id
_entity_poly.type
_entity_poly.pdbx_seq_one_letter_code
_entity_poly.pdbx_strand_id
1 'polypeptide(L)'
;MASFSRAEGILAVLFGLGFVLGFLLTPLGVETRIHELRTPAFAGFFITVGLLIPLAGLVSLFLRRAKLAGVLAVIDASFSFLLPPADQAKFFFSIPPPRAVFIGEYILILVGIGYMLFGLRVYSQTR
;
A
#
# COMPACT_ATOMS: atom_id res chain seq x y z
N MET A 1 11.87 25.86 -10.22
CA MET A 1 11.72 24.60 -9.51
C MET A 1 11.25 23.50 -10.44
N ALA A 2 11.94 22.40 -10.43
CA ALA A 2 11.56 21.30 -11.30
C ALA A 2 10.25 20.68 -10.81
N SER A 3 9.32 20.47 -11.73
CA SER A 3 8.05 19.80 -11.43
C SER A 3 8.20 18.30 -11.63
N PHE A 4 7.27 17.56 -11.07
CA PHE A 4 7.18 16.13 -11.32
C PHE A 4 6.76 15.88 -12.76
N SER A 5 7.25 14.79 -13.36
CA SER A 5 6.67 14.29 -14.59
C SER A 5 5.23 13.85 -14.31
N ARG A 6 4.45 13.62 -15.37
CA ARG A 6 3.08 13.15 -15.23
C ARG A 6 3.00 11.85 -14.44
N ALA A 7 3.89 10.90 -14.76
CA ALA A 7 3.94 9.62 -14.05
C ALA A 7 4.30 9.80 -12.58
N GLU A 8 5.27 10.67 -12.28
CA GLU A 8 5.65 10.94 -10.90
C GLU A 8 4.52 11.60 -10.11
N GLY A 9 3.79 12.54 -10.73
CA GLY A 9 2.65 13.18 -10.09
C GLY A 9 1.54 12.18 -9.77
N ILE A 10 1.23 11.29 -10.71
CA ILE A 10 0.24 10.24 -10.50
C ILE A 10 0.71 9.29 -9.39
N LEU A 11 1.97 8.91 -9.41
CA LEU A 11 2.53 8.03 -8.39
C LEU A 11 2.47 8.68 -7.00
N ALA A 12 2.72 9.98 -6.90
CA ALA A 12 2.59 10.71 -5.64
C ALA A 12 1.16 10.64 -5.09
N VAL A 13 0.16 10.83 -5.96
CA VAL A 13 -1.24 10.71 -5.57
C VAL A 13 -1.54 9.28 -5.10
N LEU A 14 -1.03 8.28 -5.80
CA LEU A 14 -1.24 6.88 -5.42
C LEU A 14 -0.60 6.55 -4.06
N PHE A 15 0.58 7.06 -3.79
CA PHE A 15 1.21 6.89 -2.47
C PHE A 15 0.37 7.53 -1.37
N GLY A 16 -0.15 8.73 -1.62
CA GLY A 16 -1.05 9.39 -0.69
C GLY A 16 -2.31 8.59 -0.43
N LEU A 17 -2.94 8.10 -1.49
CA LEU A 17 -4.14 7.25 -1.38
C LEU A 17 -3.85 5.96 -0.62
N GLY A 18 -2.74 5.30 -0.93
CA GLY A 18 -2.36 4.06 -0.25
C GLY A 18 -2.11 4.28 1.23
N PHE A 19 -1.46 5.38 1.59
CA PHE A 19 -1.24 5.72 2.99
C PHE A 19 -2.55 5.98 3.71
N VAL A 20 -3.43 6.78 3.13
CA VAL A 20 -4.73 7.10 3.73
C VAL A 20 -5.59 5.84 3.88
N LEU A 21 -5.64 5.01 2.84
CA LEU A 21 -6.36 3.74 2.91
C LEU A 21 -5.83 2.85 4.03
N GLY A 22 -4.52 2.68 4.11
CA GLY A 22 -3.91 1.87 5.14
C GLY A 22 -4.20 2.41 6.53
N PHE A 23 -4.11 3.72 6.69
CA PHE A 23 -4.38 4.37 7.97
C PHE A 23 -5.85 4.21 8.40
N LEU A 24 -6.79 4.27 7.45
CA LEU A 24 -8.21 4.11 7.76
C LEU A 24 -8.59 2.64 7.97
N LEU A 25 -8.02 1.74 7.16
CA LEU A 25 -8.38 0.32 7.23
C LEU A 25 -7.79 -0.38 8.46
N THR A 26 -6.68 0.12 8.99
CA THR A 26 -6.02 -0.53 10.13
C THR A 26 -6.95 -0.61 11.36
N PRO A 27 -7.52 0.49 11.88
CA PRO A 27 -8.43 0.36 13.02
C PRO A 27 -9.69 -0.43 12.68
N LEU A 28 -10.25 -0.25 11.49
CA LEU A 28 -11.47 -0.96 11.11
C LEU A 28 -11.23 -2.47 10.96
N GLY A 29 -10.06 -2.85 10.48
CA GLY A 29 -9.73 -4.25 10.24
C GLY A 29 -9.14 -4.95 11.45
N VAL A 30 -8.35 -4.25 12.26
CA VAL A 30 -7.63 -4.84 13.39
C VAL A 30 -8.44 -4.73 14.68
N GLU A 31 -8.90 -3.52 15.03
CA GLU A 31 -9.59 -3.32 16.31
C GLU A 31 -10.89 -4.09 16.39
N THR A 32 -11.62 -4.21 15.28
CA THR A 32 -12.88 -4.95 15.24
C THR A 32 -12.69 -6.46 15.37
N ARG A 33 -11.47 -6.96 15.16
CA ARG A 33 -11.14 -8.39 15.18
C ARG A 33 -9.95 -8.69 16.06
N ILE A 34 -9.65 -7.82 17.04
CA ILE A 34 -8.42 -7.95 17.83
C ILE A 34 -8.35 -9.27 18.59
N HIS A 35 -9.49 -9.78 19.05
CA HIS A 35 -9.55 -11.04 19.78
C HIS A 35 -9.44 -12.27 18.87
N GLU A 36 -9.52 -12.05 17.55
CA GLU A 36 -9.45 -13.11 16.55
C GLU A 36 -8.11 -13.14 15.81
N LEU A 37 -7.14 -12.40 16.32
CA LEU A 37 -5.82 -12.28 15.70
C LEU A 37 -5.04 -13.58 15.83
N ARG A 38 -4.61 -14.13 14.69
CA ARG A 38 -3.92 -15.44 14.64
C ARG A 38 -2.41 -15.31 14.54
N THR A 39 -1.92 -14.24 13.88
CA THR A 39 -0.51 -14.07 13.58
C THR A 39 -0.07 -12.65 13.93
N PRO A 40 0.00 -12.31 15.25
CA PRO A 40 0.25 -10.90 15.64
C PRO A 40 1.56 -10.35 15.08
N ALA A 41 2.62 -11.15 15.01
CA ALA A 41 3.91 -10.68 14.50
C ALA A 41 3.81 -10.34 13.00
N PHE A 42 3.20 -11.22 12.22
CA PHE A 42 3.01 -10.98 10.79
C PHE A 42 2.06 -9.82 10.54
N ALA A 43 0.94 -9.76 11.27
CA ALA A 43 -0.01 -8.67 11.12
C ALA A 43 0.64 -7.33 11.43
N GLY A 44 1.37 -7.24 12.53
CA GLY A 44 2.10 -6.03 12.90
C GLY A 44 3.13 -5.63 11.86
N PHE A 45 3.89 -6.59 11.35
CA PHE A 45 4.88 -6.35 10.31
C PHE A 45 4.23 -5.79 9.04
N PHE A 46 3.19 -6.47 8.54
CA PHE A 46 2.55 -6.06 7.29
C PHE A 46 1.85 -4.71 7.41
N ILE A 47 1.21 -4.45 8.54
CA ILE A 47 0.56 -3.16 8.77
C ILE A 47 1.60 -2.03 8.80
N THR A 48 2.69 -2.23 9.54
CA THR A 48 3.75 -1.23 9.65
C THR A 48 4.37 -0.96 8.29
N VAL A 49 4.77 -2.00 7.57
CA VAL A 49 5.38 -1.87 6.24
C VAL A 49 4.39 -1.25 5.27
N GLY A 50 3.13 -1.68 5.31
CA GLY A 50 2.09 -1.14 4.44
C GLY A 50 1.81 0.33 4.64
N LEU A 51 2.08 0.88 5.83
CA LEU A 51 1.96 2.31 6.08
C LEU A 51 3.26 3.05 5.74
N LEU A 52 4.40 2.45 6.03
CA LEU A 52 5.69 3.12 5.84
C LEU A 52 6.11 3.19 4.37
N ILE A 53 5.81 2.18 3.56
CA ILE A 53 6.22 2.17 2.15
C ILE A 53 5.63 3.33 1.36
N PRO A 54 4.30 3.59 1.41
CA PRO A 54 3.76 4.74 0.70
C PRO A 54 4.36 6.06 1.17
N LEU A 55 4.57 6.20 2.47
CA LEU A 55 5.17 7.41 3.02
C LEU A 55 6.61 7.56 2.53
N ALA A 56 7.39 6.49 2.57
CA ALA A 56 8.77 6.50 2.07
C ALA A 56 8.83 6.79 0.58
N GLY A 57 7.89 6.24 -0.19
CA GLY A 57 7.79 6.51 -1.62
C GLY A 57 7.50 7.98 -1.90
N LEU A 58 6.58 8.56 -1.17
CA LEU A 58 6.23 9.96 -1.32
C LEU A 58 7.42 10.87 -0.97
N VAL A 59 8.10 10.58 0.14
CA VAL A 59 9.30 11.32 0.54
C VAL A 59 10.39 11.18 -0.53
N SER A 60 10.57 9.98 -1.09
CA SER A 60 11.56 9.75 -2.14
C SER A 60 11.29 10.62 -3.38
N LEU A 61 10.03 10.79 -3.77
CA LEU A 61 9.67 11.66 -4.87
C LEU A 61 10.03 13.11 -4.58
N PHE A 62 9.72 13.60 -3.38
CA PHE A 62 10.04 14.97 -3.01
C PHE A 62 11.55 15.21 -2.89
N LEU A 63 12.32 14.18 -2.55
CA LEU A 63 13.78 14.26 -2.48
C LEU A 63 14.45 14.02 -3.83
N ARG A 64 13.67 13.94 -4.91
CA ARG A 64 14.17 13.71 -6.28
C ARG A 64 14.84 12.36 -6.46
N ARG A 65 14.44 11.37 -5.68
CA ARG A 65 14.91 10.00 -5.80
C ARG A 65 13.84 9.16 -6.48
N ALA A 66 13.52 9.53 -7.74
CA ALA A 66 12.42 8.92 -8.47
C ALA A 66 12.63 7.43 -8.71
N LYS A 67 13.87 7.00 -8.95
CA LYS A 67 14.16 5.58 -9.13
C LYS A 67 13.81 4.77 -7.88
N LEU A 68 14.18 5.28 -6.70
CA LEU A 68 13.83 4.65 -5.43
C LEU A 68 12.32 4.63 -5.24
N ALA A 69 11.64 5.72 -5.59
CA ALA A 69 10.18 5.77 -5.50
C ALA A 69 9.54 4.72 -6.40
N GLY A 70 10.06 4.52 -7.59
CA GLY A 70 9.58 3.47 -8.50
C GLY A 70 9.75 2.08 -7.91
N VAL A 71 10.89 1.79 -7.30
CA VAL A 71 11.14 0.51 -6.62
C VAL A 71 10.16 0.33 -5.47
N LEU A 72 9.99 1.35 -4.64
CA LEU A 72 9.07 1.28 -3.50
C LEU A 72 7.63 1.05 -3.97
N ALA A 73 7.23 1.67 -5.09
CA ALA A 73 5.89 1.46 -5.65
C ALA A 73 5.68 0.01 -6.08
N VAL A 74 6.67 -0.62 -6.71
CA VAL A 74 6.56 -2.03 -7.12
C VAL A 74 6.47 -2.93 -5.89
N ILE A 75 7.25 -2.64 -4.85
CA ILE A 75 7.17 -3.41 -3.60
C ILE A 75 5.78 -3.24 -2.97
N ASP A 76 5.27 -2.00 -2.92
CA ASP A 76 3.96 -1.71 -2.35
C ASP A 76 2.84 -2.38 -3.15
N ALA A 77 2.99 -2.45 -4.48
CA ALA A 77 2.05 -3.19 -5.33
C ALA A 77 1.98 -4.66 -4.91
N SER A 78 3.12 -5.26 -4.62
CA SER A 78 3.17 -6.65 -4.17
C SER A 78 2.39 -6.84 -2.87
N PHE A 79 2.58 -5.95 -1.89
CA PHE A 79 1.81 -5.99 -0.65
C PHE A 79 0.32 -5.79 -0.91
N SER A 80 -0.04 -4.85 -1.79
CA SER A 80 -1.43 -4.57 -2.12
C SER A 80 -2.12 -5.75 -2.79
N PHE A 81 -1.38 -6.60 -3.49
CA PHE A 81 -1.94 -7.81 -4.12
C PHE A 81 -2.01 -8.99 -3.16
N LEU A 82 -1.12 -9.05 -2.16
CA LEU A 82 -1.03 -10.18 -1.24
C LEU A 82 -1.91 -10.01 -0.01
N LEU A 83 -1.97 -8.80 0.55
CA LEU A 83 -2.68 -8.57 1.81
C LEU A 83 -4.18 -8.84 1.74
N PRO A 84 -4.93 -8.33 0.73
CA PRO A 84 -6.36 -8.60 0.68
C PRO A 84 -6.73 -10.07 0.58
N PRO A 85 -6.13 -10.87 -0.32
CA PRO A 85 -6.43 -12.30 -0.35
C PRO A 85 -6.06 -13.01 0.94
N ALA A 86 -4.93 -12.65 1.56
CA ALA A 86 -4.51 -13.26 2.81
C ALA A 86 -5.49 -12.94 3.94
N ASP A 87 -5.96 -11.71 4.02
CA ASP A 87 -6.94 -11.33 5.04
C ASP A 87 -8.27 -12.05 4.81
N GLN A 88 -8.72 -12.10 3.57
CA GLN A 88 -9.99 -12.77 3.24
C GLN A 88 -9.91 -14.29 3.42
N ALA A 89 -8.72 -14.87 3.28
CA ALA A 89 -8.49 -16.28 3.54
C ALA A 89 -8.28 -16.59 5.02
N LYS A 90 -8.47 -15.61 5.89
CA LYS A 90 -8.35 -15.75 7.36
C LYS A 90 -6.92 -16.07 7.81
N PHE A 91 -5.93 -15.55 7.07
CA PHE A 91 -4.53 -15.78 7.45
C PHE A 91 -4.15 -14.99 8.71
N PHE A 92 -4.61 -13.75 8.82
CA PHE A 92 -4.28 -12.89 9.95
C PHE A 92 -5.28 -13.03 11.11
N PHE A 93 -6.54 -13.25 10.78
CA PHE A 93 -7.64 -13.33 11.75
C PHE A 93 -8.46 -14.57 11.48
N SER A 94 -9.06 -15.10 12.54
CA SER A 94 -9.89 -16.30 12.43
C SER A 94 -11.27 -16.04 11.81
N ILE A 95 -11.64 -14.76 11.66
CA ILE A 95 -12.91 -14.36 11.04
C ILE A 95 -12.63 -13.47 9.83
N PRO A 96 -13.57 -13.41 8.86
CA PRO A 96 -13.38 -12.56 7.69
C PRO A 96 -13.42 -11.07 8.04
N PRO A 97 -12.90 -10.19 7.16
CA PRO A 97 -12.94 -8.75 7.42
C PRO A 97 -14.37 -8.20 7.38
N PRO A 98 -14.64 -7.11 8.12
CA PRO A 98 -15.90 -6.39 8.00
C PRO A 98 -16.11 -5.90 6.57
N ARG A 99 -17.36 -5.64 6.20
CA ARG A 99 -17.71 -5.23 4.84
C ARG A 99 -16.93 -3.99 4.38
N ALA A 100 -16.79 -3.00 5.26
CA ALA A 100 -16.04 -1.77 4.91
C ALA A 100 -14.58 -2.09 4.57
N VAL A 101 -13.95 -2.97 5.34
CA VAL A 101 -12.57 -3.39 5.08
C VAL A 101 -12.49 -4.21 3.81
N PHE A 102 -13.46 -5.08 3.57
CA PHE A 102 -13.53 -5.89 2.36
C PHE A 102 -13.55 -5.01 1.11
N ILE A 103 -14.39 -3.98 1.10
CA ILE A 103 -14.46 -3.02 -0.01
C ILE A 103 -13.15 -2.25 -0.13
N GLY A 104 -12.59 -1.78 0.99
CA GLY A 104 -11.32 -1.07 1.01
C GLY A 104 -10.17 -1.90 0.46
N GLU A 105 -10.18 -3.21 0.71
CA GLU A 105 -9.17 -4.13 0.18
C GLU A 105 -9.24 -4.27 -1.33
N TYR A 106 -10.45 -4.25 -1.92
CA TYR A 106 -10.59 -4.20 -3.37
C TYR A 106 -10.05 -2.90 -3.95
N ILE A 107 -10.31 -1.77 -3.28
CA ILE A 107 -9.74 -0.49 -3.69
C ILE A 107 -8.21 -0.56 -3.61
N LEU A 108 -7.67 -1.18 -2.58
CA LEU A 108 -6.23 -1.35 -2.42
C LEU A 108 -5.62 -2.15 -3.57
N ILE A 109 -6.32 -3.17 -4.06
CA ILE A 109 -5.84 -3.94 -5.23
C ILE A 109 -5.79 -3.03 -6.46
N LEU A 110 -6.78 -2.19 -6.67
CA LEU A 110 -6.77 -1.24 -7.79
C LEU A 110 -5.63 -0.24 -7.67
N VAL A 111 -5.39 0.27 -6.48
CA VAL A 111 -4.25 1.16 -6.20
C VAL A 111 -2.94 0.41 -6.47
N GLY A 112 -2.88 -0.87 -6.12
CA GLY A 112 -1.72 -1.72 -6.38
C GLY A 112 -1.42 -1.87 -7.86
N ILE A 113 -2.44 -1.99 -8.69
CA ILE A 113 -2.26 -2.00 -10.15
C ILE A 113 -1.62 -0.69 -10.60
N GLY A 114 -2.09 0.43 -10.08
CA GLY A 114 -1.51 1.74 -10.36
C GLY A 114 -0.05 1.84 -9.92
N TYR A 115 0.28 1.35 -8.73
CA TYR A 115 1.65 1.30 -8.25
C TYR A 115 2.56 0.52 -9.22
N MET A 116 2.10 -0.64 -9.68
CA MET A 116 2.89 -1.46 -10.60
C MET A 116 3.14 -0.72 -11.90
N LEU A 117 2.07 -0.20 -12.52
CA LEU A 117 2.17 0.47 -13.82
C LEU A 117 3.02 1.74 -13.74
N PHE A 118 2.71 2.63 -12.82
CA PHE A 118 3.39 3.91 -12.73
C PHE A 118 4.75 3.81 -12.03
N GLY A 119 4.89 2.85 -11.12
CA GLY A 119 6.19 2.58 -10.52
C GLY A 119 7.21 2.10 -11.52
N LEU A 120 6.83 1.18 -12.39
CA LEU A 120 7.70 0.72 -13.47
C LEU A 120 8.00 1.84 -14.47
N ARG A 121 7.01 2.66 -14.77
CA ARG A 121 7.20 3.78 -15.69
C ARG A 121 8.17 4.81 -15.12
N VAL A 122 8.00 5.19 -13.86
CA VAL A 122 8.91 6.12 -13.19
C VAL A 122 10.32 5.54 -13.13
N TYR A 123 10.45 4.27 -12.78
CA TYR A 123 11.75 3.60 -12.76
C TYR A 123 12.42 3.65 -14.12
N SER A 124 11.68 3.37 -15.20
CA SER A 124 12.26 3.35 -16.55
C SER A 124 12.66 4.74 -17.02
N GLN A 125 12.00 5.80 -16.55
CA GLN A 125 12.32 7.17 -16.91
C GLN A 125 13.60 7.70 -16.26
N THR A 126 14.12 7.01 -15.24
CA THR A 126 15.26 7.49 -14.45
C THR A 126 16.57 6.82 -14.80
N ARG A 127 16.67 6.27 -15.94
CA ARG A 127 17.93 5.65 -16.42
C ARG A 127 19.05 6.65 -16.64
#